data_438d45a9f2ce2a84454602fdaf20f816
#
_entry.id   438d45a9f2ce2a84454602fdaf20f816
#
_cell.length_a   1.000
_cell.length_b   1.000
_cell.length_c   1.000
_cell.angle_alpha   90.00
_cell.angle_beta   90.00
_cell.angle_gamma   90.00
#
_symmetry.space_group_name_H-M   'P 1'
#
loop_
_entity.id
_entity.type
_entity.pdbx_description
1 polymer ?
#
loop_
_entity_poly.entity_id
_entity_poly.type
_entity_poly.pdbx_seq_one_letter_code
_entity_poly.pdbx_strand_id
1 'polypeptide(L)' 'MKFDVLATDTFGGIPNYSWTDRAVIEVPDDAKQARIVRAARAAIGSGGRCVTYDLGDSYQVEISSKQTVIFITPQEEES' A
#
# COMPACT_ATOMS: atom_id res chain seq x y z
N MET A 1 -6.38 2.92 13.90
CA MET A 1 -6.61 1.84 12.94
C MET A 1 -5.30 1.41 12.30
N LYS A 2 -5.10 0.11 12.19
CA LYS A 2 -3.84 -0.42 11.63
C LYS A 2 -4.09 -1.03 10.27
N PHE A 3 -3.09 -0.88 9.39
CA PHE A 3 -3.10 -1.47 8.06
C PHE A 3 -1.83 -2.28 7.84
N ASP A 4 -1.99 -3.43 7.21
CA ASP A 4 -0.88 -4.17 6.65
C ASP A 4 -0.51 -3.58 5.29
N VAL A 5 0.78 -3.36 5.08
CA VAL A 5 1.31 -2.80 3.84
C VAL A 5 2.25 -3.83 3.24
N LEU A 6 2.00 -4.19 1.99
CA LEU A 6 2.85 -5.12 1.24
C LEU A 6 3.22 -4.45 -0.08
N ALA A 7 4.50 -4.32 -0.33
CA ALA A 7 5.01 -3.86 -1.61
C ALA A 7 5.70 -5.00 -2.35
N THR A 8 5.50 -5.04 -3.65
CA THR A 8 6.16 -6.03 -4.52
C THR A 8 6.38 -5.41 -5.90
N ASP A 9 7.23 -6.06 -6.68
CA ASP A 9 7.47 -5.64 -8.06
C ASP A 9 6.32 -6.05 -8.97
N THR A 10 6.26 -5.41 -10.14
CA THR A 10 5.31 -5.79 -11.19
C THR A 10 6.07 -6.21 -12.44
N PHE A 11 5.48 -7.13 -13.18
CA PHE A 11 5.96 -7.55 -14.49
C PHE A 11 4.78 -7.59 -15.45
N GLY A 12 4.83 -6.77 -16.48
CA GLY A 12 3.71 -6.63 -17.40
C GLY A 12 2.47 -6.06 -16.72
N GLY A 13 2.62 -5.27 -15.67
CA GLY A 13 1.52 -4.69 -14.92
C GLY A 13 0.88 -5.62 -13.89
N ILE A 14 1.43 -6.81 -13.69
CA ILE A 14 0.91 -7.82 -12.77
C ILE A 14 1.90 -7.99 -11.61
N PRO A 15 1.42 -8.14 -10.36
CA PRO A 15 2.31 -8.41 -9.22
C PRO A 15 3.14 -9.67 -9.47
N ASN A 16 4.45 -9.56 -9.34
CA ASN A 16 5.39 -10.62 -9.70
C ASN A 16 6.00 -11.33 -8.48
N TYR A 17 6.04 -10.64 -7.35
CA TYR A 17 6.54 -11.19 -6.08
C TYR A 17 7.99 -11.70 -6.14
N SER A 18 8.83 -11.13 -7.00
CA SER A 18 10.26 -11.46 -7.00
C SER A 18 10.95 -10.92 -5.76
N TRP A 19 10.41 -9.85 -5.18
CA TRP A 19 10.78 -9.34 -3.86
C TRP A 19 9.50 -8.85 -3.17
N THR A 20 9.51 -8.82 -1.85
CA THR A 20 8.42 -8.26 -1.08
C THR A 20 8.98 -7.43 0.06
N ASP A 21 8.28 -6.35 0.39
CA ASP A 21 8.60 -5.50 1.53
C ASP A 21 7.29 -5.29 2.31
N ARG A 22 7.35 -5.43 3.62
CA ARG A 22 6.18 -5.39 4.47
C ARG A 22 6.34 -4.37 5.57
N ALA A 23 5.23 -3.74 5.93
CA ALA A 23 5.17 -2.82 7.06
C ALA A 23 3.77 -2.85 7.65
N VAL A 24 3.65 -2.32 8.85
CA VAL A 24 2.36 -2.06 9.49
C VAL A 24 2.33 -0.57 9.78
N ILE A 25 1.25 0.08 9.40
CA ILE A 25 1.03 1.48 9.70
C ILE A 25 -0.15 1.65 10.65
N GLU A 26 -0.10 2.69 11.45
CA GLU A 26 -1.21 3.08 12.30
C GLU A 26 -1.62 4.51 11.96
N VAL A 27 -2.91 4.72 11.73
CA VAL A 27 -3.47 6.03 11.41
C VAL A 27 -4.73 6.24 12.25
N PRO A 28 -5.19 7.49 12.42
CA PRO A 28 -6.47 7.75 13.09
C PRO A 28 -7.62 7.02 12.40
N ASP A 29 -8.64 6.65 13.15
CA ASP A 29 -9.79 5.92 12.61
C ASP A 29 -10.55 6.71 11.54
N ASP A 30 -10.46 8.02 11.57
CA ASP A 30 -11.08 8.91 10.58
C ASP A 30 -10.15 9.32 9.45
N ALA A 31 -8.97 8.70 9.34
CA ALA A 31 -8.02 9.03 8.29
C ALA A 31 -8.59 8.75 6.92
N LYS A 32 -8.38 9.70 6.00
CA LYS A 32 -8.82 9.57 4.62
C LYS A 32 -7.76 8.89 3.78
N GLN A 33 -8.14 8.48 2.58
CA GLN A 33 -7.29 7.75 1.65
C GLN A 33 -5.92 8.39 1.48
N ALA A 34 -5.85 9.70 1.25
CA ALA A 34 -4.58 10.37 1.01
C ALA A 34 -3.60 10.19 2.16
N ARG A 35 -4.09 10.25 3.40
CA ARG A 35 -3.26 10.08 4.58
C ARG A 35 -2.79 8.63 4.74
N ILE A 36 -3.68 7.68 4.49
CA ILE A 36 -3.37 6.24 4.57
C ILE A 36 -2.29 5.89 3.54
N VAL A 37 -2.47 6.34 2.30
CA VAL A 37 -1.51 6.08 1.22
C VAL A 37 -0.17 6.73 1.52
N ARG A 38 -0.16 7.96 2.02
CA ARG A 38 1.08 8.66 2.37
C ARG A 38 1.85 7.92 3.46
N ALA A 39 1.15 7.46 4.50
CA ALA A 39 1.77 6.70 5.58
C ALA A 39 2.35 5.38 5.08
N ALA A 40 1.62 4.68 4.21
CA ALA A 40 2.09 3.42 3.64
C ALA A 40 3.33 3.63 2.78
N ARG A 41 3.34 4.65 1.93
CA ARG A 41 4.49 4.95 1.08
C ARG A 41 5.71 5.35 1.89
N ALA A 42 5.51 6.11 2.96
CA ALA A 42 6.61 6.49 3.85
C ALA A 42 7.20 5.27 4.56
N ALA A 43 6.36 4.33 5.01
CA ALA A 43 6.79 3.13 5.71
C ALA A 43 7.62 2.21 4.80
N ILE A 44 7.26 2.12 3.52
CA ILE A 44 7.98 1.32 2.52
C ILE A 44 9.18 2.08 1.97
N GLY A 45 9.20 3.40 2.08
CA GLY A 45 10.26 4.23 1.53
C GLY A 45 10.14 4.41 0.01
N SER A 46 8.94 4.29 -0.53
CA SER A 46 8.72 4.37 -1.97
C SER A 46 8.16 5.73 -2.36
N GLY A 47 8.85 6.42 -3.24
CA GLY A 47 8.43 7.70 -3.78
C GLY A 47 8.14 7.60 -5.27
N GLY A 48 7.71 8.71 -5.86
CA GLY A 48 7.41 8.81 -7.28
C GLY A 48 5.92 8.98 -7.54
N ARG A 49 5.59 9.16 -8.81
CA ARG A 49 4.21 9.35 -9.23
C ARG A 49 3.46 8.02 -9.14
N CYS A 50 2.28 8.04 -8.56
CA CYS A 50 1.50 6.84 -8.34
C CYS A 50 0.04 7.03 -8.72
N VAL A 51 -0.63 5.91 -8.95
CA VAL A 51 -2.09 5.84 -9.12
C VAL A 51 -2.64 4.97 -8.00
N THR A 52 -3.66 5.46 -7.32
CA THR A 52 -4.29 4.76 -6.22
C THR A 52 -5.65 4.24 -6.64
N TYR A 53 -5.90 2.97 -6.36
CA TYR A 53 -7.20 2.33 -6.59
C TYR A 53 -7.84 2.05 -5.24
N ASP A 54 -9.08 2.53 -5.06
CA ASP A 54 -9.89 2.26 -3.88
C ASP A 54 -10.68 0.97 -4.14
N LEU A 55 -10.41 -0.06 -3.34
CA LEU A 55 -11.04 -1.36 -3.49
C LEU A 55 -12.15 -1.60 -2.45
N GLY A 56 -12.64 -0.52 -1.84
CA GLY A 56 -13.63 -0.57 -0.78
C GLY A 56 -13.01 -0.38 0.58
N ASP A 57 -12.57 -1.45 1.21
CA ASP A 57 -11.91 -1.40 2.52
C ASP A 57 -10.39 -1.51 2.43
N SER A 58 -9.84 -1.65 1.23
CA SER A 58 -8.40 -1.71 1.00
C SER A 58 -8.01 -0.81 -0.16
N TYR A 59 -6.70 -0.61 -0.35
CA TYR A 59 -6.17 0.26 -1.40
C TYR A 59 -5.03 -0.43 -2.12
N GLN A 60 -4.90 -0.13 -3.41
CA GLN A 60 -3.78 -0.58 -4.23
C GLN A 60 -3.12 0.65 -4.84
N VAL A 61 -1.81 0.78 -4.68
CA VAL A 61 -1.04 1.91 -5.20
C VAL A 61 -0.05 1.38 -6.23
N GLU A 62 -0.12 1.89 -7.45
CA GLU A 62 0.81 1.52 -8.51
C GLU A 62 1.79 2.65 -8.78
N ILE A 63 3.07 2.32 -8.80
CA ILE A 63 4.16 3.24 -9.14
C ILE A 63 4.81 2.70 -10.41
N SER A 64 4.28 3.09 -11.56
CA SER A 64 4.67 2.53 -12.86
C SER A 64 6.13 2.77 -13.19
N SER A 65 6.67 3.95 -12.83
CA SER A 65 8.06 4.28 -13.11
C SER A 65 9.06 3.38 -12.38
N LYS A 66 8.62 2.71 -11.31
CA LYS A 66 9.44 1.81 -10.51
C LYS A 66 9.00 0.36 -10.62
N GLN A 67 7.99 0.09 -11.44
CA GLN A 67 7.41 -1.25 -11.58
C GLN A 67 7.10 -1.85 -10.21
N THR A 68 6.40 -1.08 -9.37
CA THR A 68 6.10 -1.44 -7.99
C THR A 68 4.61 -1.28 -7.75
N VAL A 69 4.04 -2.19 -6.96
CA VAL A 69 2.68 -2.09 -6.46
C VAL A 69 2.68 -2.24 -4.95
N ILE A 70 1.83 -1.47 -4.28
CA ILE A 70 1.69 -1.51 -2.82
C ILE A 70 0.24 -1.86 -2.51
N PHE A 71 0.05 -2.90 -1.72
CA PHE A 71 -1.26 -3.31 -1.21
C PHE A 71 -1.40 -2.85 0.23
N ILE A 72 -2.48 -2.14 0.53
CA ILE A 72 -2.77 -1.61 1.85
C ILE A 72 -4.09 -2.21 2.32
N THR A 73 -4.02 -3.07 3.32
CA THR A 73 -5.16 -3.86 3.78
C THR A 73 -5.38 -3.62 5.27
N PRO A 74 -6.61 -3.31 5.72
CA PRO A 74 -6.85 -3.14 7.14
C PRO A 74 -6.58 -4.43 7.89
N GLN A 75 -5.92 -4.32 9.05
CA GLN A 75 -5.75 -5.47 9.93
C GLN A 75 -7.09 -5.80 10.57
N GLU A 76 -7.44 -7.07 10.57
CA GLU A 76 -8.57 -7.53 11.33
C GLU A 76 -8.16 -7.63 12.79
N GLU A 77 -8.90 -6.94 13.65
CA GLU A 77 -8.73 -7.09 15.07
C GLU A 77 -9.59 -8.28 15.52
N GLU A 78 -8.91 -9.28 16.07
CA GLU A 78 -9.63 -10.35 16.73
C GLU A 78 -10.16 -9.85 18.06
N SER A 79 -11.44 -9.88 18.18
CA SER A 79 -12.09 -9.53 19.44
C SER A 79 -12.02 -10.68 20.44
#